data_3f9c8658cf688c33c32967fd739ddc64
#
_entry.id   3f9c8658cf688c33c32967fd739ddc64
#
_cell.length_a   1.000
_cell.length_b   1.000
_cell.length_c   1.000
_cell.angle_alpha   90.00
_cell.angle_beta   90.00
_cell.angle_gamma   90.00
#
_symmetry.space_group_name_H-M   'P 1'
#
loop_
_entity.id
_entity.type
_entity.pdbx_description
1 polymer ?
#
loop_
_entity_poly.entity_id
_entity_poly.type
_entity_poly.pdbx_seq_one_letter_code
_entity_poly.pdbx_strand_id
1 'polypeptide(L)'
;MNERPDENFRERVTGSFGRQNVMKTIGAELTKVEYGIIEIEMPFRDDLTQQHGFLHAGILSTALDSACGYAALSVMPEDAAVLTIEFKINLMSPGRGDRFLFRGEVTKPGSTIIVSDGRAYAISDGPAKLIASMTGTMMVVRGREGIAG
;
A
#
# COMPACT_ATOMS: atom_id res chain seq x y z
N MET A 1 -14.28 1.87 15.38
CA MET A 1 -15.11 2.94 14.76
C MET A 1 -16.53 2.44 14.66
N ASN A 2 -17.47 3.25 15.19
CA ASN A 2 -18.89 2.92 15.16
C ASN A 2 -19.63 3.51 13.94
N GLU A 3 -18.92 4.17 13.06
CA GLU A 3 -19.51 4.69 11.83
C GLU A 3 -19.64 3.58 10.80
N ARG A 4 -20.72 3.62 10.04
CA ARG A 4 -20.90 2.68 8.92
C ARG A 4 -19.77 2.87 7.92
N PRO A 5 -19.24 1.79 7.32
CA PRO A 5 -18.30 1.94 6.25
C PRO A 5 -18.89 2.83 5.16
N ASP A 6 -18.08 3.70 4.60
CA ASP A 6 -18.42 4.41 3.39
C ASP A 6 -18.67 3.38 2.28
N GLU A 7 -19.89 3.29 1.77
CA GLU A 7 -20.27 2.33 0.74
C GLU A 7 -19.48 2.55 -0.56
N ASN A 8 -18.95 3.76 -0.76
CA ASN A 8 -18.19 4.13 -1.94
C ASN A 8 -16.67 3.99 -1.75
N PHE A 9 -16.23 3.31 -0.72
CA PHE A 9 -14.79 3.21 -0.43
C PHE A 9 -13.99 2.62 -1.60
N ARG A 10 -14.55 1.66 -2.36
CA ARG A 10 -13.87 1.08 -3.52
C ARG A 10 -13.60 2.12 -4.60
N GLU A 11 -14.58 2.95 -4.91
CA GLU A 11 -14.43 4.03 -5.90
C GLU A 11 -13.43 5.08 -5.43
N ARG A 12 -13.47 5.45 -4.15
CA ARG A 12 -12.51 6.40 -3.58
C ARG A 12 -11.08 5.88 -3.65
N VAL A 13 -10.85 4.65 -3.21
CA VAL A 13 -9.53 4.02 -3.25
C VAL A 13 -9.04 3.91 -4.69
N THR A 14 -9.87 3.37 -5.59
CA THR A 14 -9.50 3.20 -7.00
C THR A 14 -9.20 4.54 -7.67
N GLY A 15 -10.01 5.56 -7.41
CA GLY A 15 -9.80 6.90 -7.97
C GLY A 15 -8.52 7.55 -7.44
N SER A 16 -8.28 7.46 -6.13
CA SER A 16 -7.07 8.00 -5.51
C SER A 16 -5.81 7.29 -6.04
N PHE A 17 -5.83 5.96 -6.12
CA PHE A 17 -4.73 5.18 -6.69
C PHE A 17 -4.43 5.62 -8.12
N GLY A 18 -5.46 5.82 -8.95
CA GLY A 18 -5.31 6.27 -10.33
C GLY A 18 -4.67 7.65 -10.46
N ARG A 19 -4.75 8.50 -9.45
CA ARG A 19 -4.11 9.82 -9.41
C ARG A 19 -2.70 9.80 -8.82
N GLN A 20 -2.28 8.68 -8.24
CA GLN A 20 -0.95 8.55 -7.64
C GLN A 20 0.10 8.23 -8.71
N ASN A 21 0.77 9.25 -9.20
CA ASN A 21 1.69 9.14 -10.33
C ASN A 21 2.82 8.14 -10.12
N VAL A 22 3.33 8.01 -8.90
CA VAL A 22 4.44 7.10 -8.62
C VAL A 22 4.08 5.64 -8.88
N MET A 23 2.82 5.25 -8.72
CA MET A 23 2.36 3.90 -9.04
C MET A 23 2.50 3.61 -10.53
N LYS A 24 2.19 4.58 -11.39
CA LYS A 24 2.40 4.47 -12.83
C LYS A 24 3.89 4.36 -13.17
N THR A 25 4.72 5.14 -12.49
CA THR A 25 6.17 5.15 -12.68
C THR A 25 6.79 3.78 -12.42
N ILE A 26 6.36 3.09 -11.37
CA ILE A 26 6.89 1.76 -11.03
C ILE A 26 6.12 0.60 -11.69
N GLY A 27 5.06 0.89 -12.44
CA GLY A 27 4.26 -0.12 -13.11
C GLY A 27 3.36 -0.92 -12.17
N ALA A 28 2.97 -0.33 -11.03
CA ALA A 28 2.12 -0.98 -10.05
C ALA A 28 0.64 -0.85 -10.42
N GLU A 29 -0.10 -1.91 -10.17
CA GLU A 29 -1.54 -1.99 -10.40
C GLU A 29 -2.29 -2.40 -9.14
N LEU A 30 -3.48 -1.83 -8.95
CA LEU A 30 -4.37 -2.18 -7.86
C LEU A 30 -5.14 -3.44 -8.23
N THR A 31 -4.92 -4.54 -7.51
CA THR A 31 -5.51 -5.84 -7.87
C THR A 31 -6.58 -6.32 -6.91
N LYS A 32 -6.66 -5.77 -5.70
CA LYS A 32 -7.71 -6.11 -4.74
C LYS A 32 -8.05 -4.91 -3.89
N VAL A 33 -9.34 -4.62 -3.77
CA VAL A 33 -9.87 -3.57 -2.90
C VAL A 33 -11.00 -4.17 -2.05
N GLU A 34 -10.71 -4.41 -0.79
CA GLU A 34 -11.69 -4.80 0.21
C GLU A 34 -11.60 -3.84 1.40
N TYR A 35 -12.63 -3.79 2.21
CA TYR A 35 -12.64 -2.94 3.40
C TYR A 35 -11.51 -3.35 4.35
N GLY A 36 -10.53 -2.47 4.51
CA GLY A 36 -9.35 -2.70 5.34
C GLY A 36 -8.26 -3.57 4.71
N ILE A 37 -8.42 -4.00 3.45
CA ILE A 37 -7.45 -4.88 2.77
C ILE A 37 -7.21 -4.40 1.34
N ILE A 38 -5.95 -4.20 1.00
CA ILE A 38 -5.54 -3.77 -0.34
C ILE A 38 -4.44 -4.70 -0.85
N GLU A 39 -4.52 -5.06 -2.12
CA GLU A 39 -3.42 -5.71 -2.81
C GLU A 39 -3.02 -4.90 -4.04
N ILE A 40 -1.71 -4.75 -4.21
CA ILE A 40 -1.06 -4.09 -5.33
C ILE A 40 -0.09 -5.09 -5.94
N GLU A 41 -0.04 -5.19 -7.25
CA GLU A 41 0.92 -6.04 -7.95
C GLU A 41 1.77 -5.23 -8.93
N MET A 42 2.99 -5.68 -9.13
CA MET A 42 3.97 -5.01 -9.97
C MET A 42 4.85 -6.07 -10.64
N PRO A 43 5.08 -5.98 -11.98
CA PRO A 43 6.03 -6.88 -12.62
C PRO A 43 7.46 -6.51 -12.24
N PHE A 44 8.38 -7.47 -12.32
CA PHE A 44 9.80 -7.18 -12.21
C PHE A 44 10.22 -6.25 -13.35
N ARG A 45 11.01 -5.23 -13.02
CA ARG A 45 11.61 -4.33 -13.99
C ARG A 45 13.06 -4.07 -13.61
N ASP A 46 13.94 -4.26 -14.57
CA ASP A 46 15.39 -4.10 -14.36
C ASP A 46 15.76 -2.67 -13.95
N ASP A 47 15.04 -1.66 -14.44
CA ASP A 47 15.26 -0.25 -14.12
C ASP A 47 14.84 0.15 -12.69
N LEU A 48 14.25 -0.78 -11.94
CA LEU A 48 13.87 -0.58 -10.53
C LEU A 48 14.77 -1.37 -9.56
N THR A 49 15.88 -1.89 -10.06
CA THR A 49 16.80 -2.70 -9.26
C THR A 49 17.94 -1.88 -8.66
N GLN A 50 18.53 -2.43 -7.61
CA GLN A 50 19.79 -1.95 -7.08
C GLN A 50 20.96 -2.64 -7.84
N GLN A 51 22.20 -2.35 -7.47
CA GLN A 51 23.39 -2.79 -8.21
C GLN A 51 23.59 -4.31 -8.32
N HIS A 52 22.93 -5.10 -7.48
CA HIS A 52 23.00 -6.57 -7.51
C HIS A 52 21.87 -7.22 -8.33
N GLY A 53 21.02 -6.42 -8.97
CA GLY A 53 19.90 -6.91 -9.78
C GLY A 53 18.65 -7.29 -9.00
N PHE A 54 18.60 -7.03 -7.69
CA PHE A 54 17.39 -7.21 -6.89
C PHE A 54 16.55 -5.94 -6.90
N LEU A 55 15.24 -6.08 -6.75
CA LEU A 55 14.36 -4.93 -6.62
C LEU A 55 14.83 -4.05 -5.46
N HIS A 56 14.99 -2.75 -5.71
CA HIS A 56 15.49 -1.81 -4.71
C HIS A 56 14.55 -1.74 -3.50
N ALA A 57 15.13 -1.70 -2.29
CA ALA A 57 14.37 -1.61 -1.05
C ALA A 57 13.45 -0.39 -1.00
N GLY A 58 13.85 0.71 -1.61
CA GLY A 58 13.02 1.93 -1.72
C GLY A 58 11.78 1.71 -2.57
N ILE A 59 11.86 0.87 -3.61
CA ILE A 59 10.70 0.51 -4.45
C ILE A 59 9.74 -0.40 -3.67
N LEU A 60 10.26 -1.38 -2.95
CA LEU A 60 9.46 -2.22 -2.05
C LEU A 60 8.72 -1.35 -1.03
N SER A 61 9.41 -0.38 -0.44
CA SER A 61 8.84 0.54 0.54
C SER A 61 7.75 1.41 -0.07
N THR A 62 7.94 1.91 -1.28
CA THR A 62 6.96 2.73 -2.01
C THR A 62 5.66 1.97 -2.20
N ALA A 63 5.73 0.75 -2.71
CA ALA A 63 4.54 -0.07 -2.97
C ALA A 63 3.86 -0.52 -1.67
N LEU A 64 4.62 -0.92 -0.66
CA LEU A 64 4.07 -1.29 0.65
C LEU A 64 3.42 -0.11 1.37
N ASP A 65 4.04 1.07 1.32
CA ASP A 65 3.45 2.28 1.89
C ASP A 65 2.09 2.58 1.25
N SER A 66 1.99 2.47 -0.06
CA SER A 66 0.72 2.67 -0.77
C SER A 66 -0.31 1.60 -0.41
N ALA A 67 0.07 0.33 -0.31
CA ALA A 67 -0.86 -0.73 0.10
C ALA A 67 -1.39 -0.48 1.52
N CYS A 68 -0.53 -0.12 2.45
CA CYS A 68 -0.91 0.22 3.83
C CYS A 68 -1.78 1.48 3.89
N GLY A 69 -1.41 2.51 3.14
CA GLY A 69 -2.14 3.78 3.10
C GLY A 69 -3.54 3.63 2.53
N TYR A 70 -3.70 2.88 1.45
CA TYR A 70 -5.02 2.63 0.85
C TYR A 70 -5.86 1.68 1.68
N ALA A 71 -5.27 0.72 2.38
CA ALA A 71 -6.00 -0.08 3.36
C ALA A 71 -6.60 0.83 4.44
N ALA A 72 -5.81 1.76 4.97
CA ALA A 72 -6.28 2.76 5.93
C ALA A 72 -7.37 3.68 5.34
N LEU A 73 -7.16 4.19 4.12
CA LEU A 73 -8.15 5.05 3.45
C LEU A 73 -9.50 4.35 3.29
N SER A 74 -9.49 3.05 3.00
CA SER A 74 -10.73 2.28 2.79
C SER A 74 -11.64 2.27 4.02
N VAL A 75 -11.09 2.41 5.22
CA VAL A 75 -11.85 2.42 6.47
C VAL A 75 -12.12 3.83 7.02
N MET A 76 -11.67 4.87 6.32
CA MET A 76 -11.87 6.26 6.71
C MET A 76 -13.22 6.80 6.26
N PRO A 77 -13.72 7.88 6.91
CA PRO A 77 -14.89 8.60 6.42
C PRO A 77 -14.71 9.14 5.00
N GLU A 78 -15.82 9.37 4.31
CA GLU A 78 -15.85 9.81 2.91
C GLU A 78 -15.05 11.08 2.64
N ASP A 79 -15.04 12.02 3.59
CA ASP A 79 -14.36 13.32 3.47
C ASP A 79 -12.90 13.28 3.91
N ALA A 80 -12.38 12.13 4.30
CA ALA A 80 -11.03 12.00 4.81
C ALA A 80 -10.01 11.73 3.71
N ALA A 81 -8.78 12.14 3.97
CA ALA A 81 -7.61 11.77 3.20
C ALA A 81 -6.60 11.08 4.13
N VAL A 82 -5.67 10.35 3.56
CA VAL A 82 -4.64 9.64 4.30
C VAL A 82 -3.28 10.28 4.08
N LEU A 83 -2.52 10.44 5.17
CA LEU A 83 -1.10 10.77 5.11
C LEU A 83 -0.33 9.79 5.98
N THR A 84 0.78 9.29 5.47
CA THR A 84 1.68 8.45 6.24
C THR A 84 2.47 9.30 7.22
N ILE A 85 2.47 8.92 8.50
CA ILE A 85 3.31 9.57 9.53
C ILE A 85 4.67 8.91 9.56
N GLU A 86 4.70 7.58 9.59
CA GLU A 86 5.91 6.78 9.66
C GLU A 86 5.63 5.38 9.15
N PHE A 87 6.66 4.68 8.78
CA PHE A 87 6.62 3.23 8.63
C PHE A 87 7.96 2.63 9.01
N LYS A 88 7.90 1.39 9.44
CA LYS A 88 9.08 0.54 9.61
C LYS A 88 8.95 -0.63 8.66
N ILE A 89 9.99 -0.88 7.89
CA ILE A 89 10.05 -2.02 6.98
C ILE A 89 11.17 -2.98 7.42
N ASN A 90 10.88 -4.27 7.36
CA ASN A 90 11.84 -5.34 7.55
C ASN A 90 12.05 -6.03 6.21
N LEU A 91 13.29 -6.01 5.73
CA LEU A 91 13.67 -6.66 4.48
C LEU A 91 14.21 -8.04 4.83
N MET A 92 13.45 -9.09 4.54
CA MET A 92 13.73 -10.45 5.00
C MET A 92 14.41 -11.31 3.94
N SER A 93 14.20 -10.99 2.66
CA SER A 93 14.79 -11.71 1.54
C SER A 93 14.98 -10.77 0.36
N PRO A 94 15.96 -11.05 -0.54
CA PRO A 94 16.15 -10.23 -1.72
C PRO A 94 14.90 -10.16 -2.61
N GLY A 95 14.67 -9.01 -3.22
CA GLY A 95 13.58 -8.79 -4.17
C GLY A 95 13.85 -9.45 -5.51
N ARG A 96 13.67 -10.76 -5.56
CA ARG A 96 13.88 -11.60 -6.75
C ARG A 96 12.60 -12.35 -7.07
N GLY A 97 12.09 -12.17 -8.29
CA GLY A 97 10.89 -12.82 -8.78
C GLY A 97 10.45 -12.21 -10.10
N ASP A 98 9.44 -12.81 -10.72
CA ASP A 98 8.89 -12.31 -11.99
C ASP A 98 7.91 -11.16 -11.75
N ARG A 99 7.26 -11.18 -10.60
CA ARG A 99 6.34 -10.14 -10.15
C ARG A 99 6.30 -10.11 -8.63
N PHE A 100 5.69 -9.04 -8.10
CA PHE A 100 5.62 -8.81 -6.67
C PHE A 100 4.19 -8.47 -6.27
N LEU A 101 3.76 -8.99 -5.14
CA LEU A 101 2.47 -8.71 -4.53
C LEU A 101 2.69 -7.95 -3.22
N PHE A 102 2.02 -6.81 -3.07
CA PHE A 102 2.07 -5.99 -1.86
C PHE A 102 0.68 -5.96 -1.24
N ARG A 103 0.56 -6.51 -0.04
CA ARG A 103 -0.71 -6.58 0.69
C ARG A 103 -0.67 -5.67 1.90
N GLY A 104 -1.62 -4.75 1.99
CA GLY A 104 -1.86 -3.91 3.16
C GLY A 104 -3.14 -4.34 3.86
N GLU A 105 -3.11 -4.38 5.19
CA GLU A 105 -4.27 -4.73 6.01
C GLU A 105 -4.30 -3.85 7.26
N VAL A 106 -5.47 -3.28 7.55
CA VAL A 106 -5.65 -2.48 8.76
C VAL A 106 -5.59 -3.40 9.98
N THR A 107 -4.66 -3.10 10.89
CA THR A 107 -4.50 -3.82 12.15
C THR A 107 -5.31 -3.14 13.25
N LYS A 108 -5.26 -1.81 13.28
CA LYS A 108 -5.98 -1.02 14.27
C LYS A 108 -6.65 0.17 13.59
N PRO A 109 -7.98 0.18 13.45
CA PRO A 109 -8.71 1.36 13.00
C PRO A 109 -8.73 2.42 14.09
N GLY A 110 -8.89 3.67 13.69
CA GLY A 110 -8.98 4.81 14.61
C GLY A 110 -9.54 6.03 13.91
N SER A 111 -9.98 7.01 14.69
CA SER A 111 -10.55 8.24 14.15
C SER A 111 -9.48 9.26 13.73
N THR A 112 -8.29 9.18 14.29
CA THR A 112 -7.16 10.07 14.00
C THR A 112 -5.97 9.31 13.47
N ILE A 113 -5.64 8.16 14.06
CA ILE A 113 -4.50 7.32 13.74
C ILE A 113 -4.99 5.92 13.39
N ILE A 114 -4.50 5.40 12.26
CA ILE A 114 -4.77 4.03 11.82
C ILE A 114 -3.42 3.34 11.63
N VAL A 115 -3.30 2.12 12.15
CA VAL A 115 -2.12 1.28 11.96
C VAL A 115 -2.46 0.19 10.94
N SER A 116 -1.60 0.07 9.93
CA SER A 116 -1.72 -0.97 8.90
C SER A 116 -0.45 -1.82 8.86
N ASP A 117 -0.64 -3.12 8.64
CA ASP A 117 0.45 -4.05 8.35
C ASP A 117 0.56 -4.29 6.86
N GLY A 118 1.79 -4.34 6.38
CA GLY A 118 2.09 -4.63 4.98
C GLY A 118 2.96 -5.88 4.84
N ARG A 119 2.74 -6.64 3.78
CA ARG A 119 3.56 -7.79 3.43
C ARG A 119 3.83 -7.79 1.95
N ALA A 120 5.10 -7.99 1.59
CA ALA A 120 5.53 -8.08 0.20
C ALA A 120 5.94 -9.52 -0.11
N TYR A 121 5.47 -10.00 -1.26
CA TYR A 121 5.75 -11.35 -1.74
C TYR A 121 6.39 -11.28 -3.11
N ALA A 122 7.42 -12.10 -3.32
CA ALA A 122 7.97 -12.35 -4.64
C ALA A 122 7.29 -13.59 -5.24
N ILE A 123 6.89 -13.49 -6.49
CA ILE A 123 6.16 -14.54 -7.20
C ILE A 123 6.93 -14.90 -8.45
N SER A 124 7.22 -16.18 -8.60
CA SER A 124 7.78 -16.81 -9.79
C SER A 124 7.05 -18.13 -10.00
N ASP A 125 7.70 -19.13 -10.57
CA ASP A 125 7.14 -20.47 -10.57
C ASP A 125 7.09 -21.03 -9.16
N GLY A 126 5.93 -21.49 -8.73
CA GLY A 126 5.73 -22.04 -7.39
C GLY A 126 5.09 -21.06 -6.41
N PRO A 127 5.14 -21.36 -5.08
CA PRO A 127 4.46 -20.55 -4.07
C PRO A 127 5.10 -19.17 -3.90
N ALA A 128 4.27 -18.18 -3.55
CA ALA A 128 4.73 -16.84 -3.23
C ALA A 128 5.67 -16.86 -2.01
N LYS A 129 6.76 -16.11 -2.10
CA LYS A 129 7.75 -15.99 -1.03
C LYS A 129 7.64 -14.65 -0.33
N LEU A 130 7.46 -14.67 0.99
CA LEU A 130 7.46 -13.45 1.79
C LEU A 130 8.88 -12.85 1.79
N ILE A 131 9.02 -11.62 1.33
CA ILE A 131 10.32 -10.94 1.23
C ILE A 131 10.44 -9.70 2.10
N ALA A 132 9.34 -9.09 2.52
CA ALA A 132 9.35 -7.93 3.39
C ALA A 132 8.07 -7.82 4.18
N SER A 133 8.16 -7.18 5.35
CA SER A 133 7.00 -6.78 6.15
C SER A 133 7.13 -5.32 6.55
N MET A 134 5.99 -4.66 6.74
CA MET A 134 5.93 -3.25 7.12
C MET A 134 4.86 -3.05 8.18
N THR A 135 5.13 -2.15 9.12
CA THR A 135 4.08 -1.56 9.96
C THR A 135 4.05 -0.07 9.64
N GLY A 136 2.89 0.42 9.20
CA GLY A 136 2.69 1.81 8.85
C GLY A 136 1.70 2.50 9.77
N THR A 137 2.02 3.72 10.17
CA THR A 137 1.15 4.58 10.95
C THR A 137 0.61 5.67 10.04
N MET A 138 -0.72 5.70 9.87
CA MET A 138 -1.41 6.58 8.96
C MET A 138 -2.25 7.59 9.73
N MET A 139 -2.28 8.82 9.25
CA MET A 139 -3.09 9.88 9.83
C MET A 139 -4.35 10.10 9.01
N VAL A 140 -5.48 10.20 9.70
CA VAL A 140 -6.75 10.63 9.11
C VAL A 140 -6.75 12.15 9.03
N VAL A 141 -6.81 12.69 7.81
CA VAL A 141 -6.80 14.14 7.57
C VAL A 141 -8.16 14.57 7.05
N ARG A 142 -8.77 15.56 7.70
CA ARG A 142 -10.09 16.08 7.33
C ARG A 142 -10.04 17.60 7.26
N GLY A 143 -10.72 18.16 6.25
CA GLY A 143 -10.90 19.61 6.13
C GLY A 143 -9.61 20.40 5.92
N ARG A 144 -8.58 19.80 5.34
CA ARG A 144 -7.30 20.44 5.07
C ARG A 144 -7.20 20.85 3.62
N GLU A 145 -6.95 22.15 3.39
CA GLU A 145 -6.81 22.67 2.04
C GLU A 145 -5.66 21.99 1.27
N GLY A 146 -5.92 21.61 0.03
CA GLY A 146 -4.93 20.96 -0.84
C GLY A 146 -4.71 19.48 -0.57
N ILE A 147 -5.41 18.90 0.41
CA ILE A 147 -5.30 17.48 0.75
C ILE A 147 -6.69 16.86 0.64
N ALA A 148 -6.86 15.99 -0.34
CA ALA A 148 -8.07 15.22 -0.58
C ALA A 148 -7.73 13.75 -0.79
N GLY A 149 -8.68 12.91 -0.51
CA GLY A 149 -8.52 11.46 -0.70
C GLY A 149 -8.46 11.00 -2.15
#